data_63a9c712ccd06f1ced5352fa45a350d7
#
_entry.id   63a9c712ccd06f1ced5352fa45a350d7
#
_cell.length_a   1.000
_cell.length_b   1.000
_cell.length_c   1.000
_cell.angle_alpha   90.00
_cell.angle_beta   90.00
_cell.angle_gamma   90.00
#
_symmetry.space_group_name_H-M   'P 1'
#
loop_
_entity.id
_entity.type
_entity.pdbx_description
1 polymer ?
#
loop_
_entity_poly.entity_id
_entity_poly.type
_entity_poly.pdbx_seq_one_letter_code
_entity_poly.pdbx_strand_id
1 'polypeptide(L)'
;MDLEIATVKAILTEHDLLKEIKSTKTVANTGISYDSRTVKPGYMFFCKGNFKPEYLSVARQNGATTYVSENEYPEGTGMTAIIVTNVTRAMAVLSATYYNFPQN
;
A
#
# COMPACT_ATOMS: atom_id res chain seq x y z
N MET A 1 -3.99 -14.38 3.76
CA MET A 1 -4.45 -14.05 2.40
C MET A 1 -3.59 -12.94 1.83
N ASP A 2 -2.99 -13.16 0.68
CA ASP A 2 -2.14 -12.16 0.07
C ASP A 2 -2.95 -11.25 -0.85
N LEU A 3 -2.56 -9.97 -0.89
CA LEU A 3 -3.23 -9.00 -1.73
C LEU A 3 -2.29 -8.66 -2.89
N GLU A 4 -2.62 -9.16 -4.07
CA GLU A 4 -1.79 -8.98 -5.25
C GLU A 4 -1.97 -7.59 -5.85
N ILE A 5 -0.91 -7.09 -6.48
CA ILE A 5 -0.94 -5.76 -7.09
C ILE A 5 -2.03 -5.66 -8.17
N ALA A 6 -2.22 -6.72 -8.95
CA ALA A 6 -3.27 -6.71 -9.99
C ALA A 6 -4.65 -6.53 -9.36
N THR A 7 -4.90 -7.18 -8.23
CA THR A 7 -6.16 -7.06 -7.49
C THR A 7 -6.32 -5.65 -6.94
N VAL A 8 -5.24 -5.11 -6.36
CA VAL A 8 -5.24 -3.74 -5.82
C VAL A 8 -5.55 -2.74 -6.92
N LYS A 9 -4.91 -2.89 -8.08
CA LYS A 9 -5.15 -2.00 -9.21
C LYS A 9 -6.61 -2.03 -9.63
N ALA A 10 -7.19 -3.23 -9.73
CA ALA A 10 -8.58 -3.39 -10.16
C ALA A 10 -9.53 -2.72 -9.16
N ILE A 11 -9.30 -2.93 -7.87
CA ILE A 11 -10.16 -2.37 -6.83
C ILE A 11 -10.09 -0.84 -6.83
N LEU A 12 -8.89 -0.29 -6.89
CA LEU A 12 -8.72 1.16 -6.87
C LEU A 12 -9.27 1.81 -8.12
N THR A 13 -9.13 1.16 -9.27
CA THR A 13 -9.69 1.66 -10.51
C THR A 13 -11.21 1.67 -10.44
N GLU A 14 -11.80 0.63 -9.90
CA GLU A 14 -13.25 0.53 -9.75
C GLU A 14 -13.81 1.66 -8.89
N HIS A 15 -13.07 2.05 -7.86
CA HIS A 15 -13.49 3.13 -6.96
C HIS A 15 -12.99 4.50 -7.38
N ASP A 16 -12.36 4.59 -8.57
CA ASP A 16 -11.88 5.84 -9.13
C ASP A 16 -10.85 6.52 -8.21
N LEU A 17 -10.01 5.72 -7.60
CA LEU A 17 -9.00 6.21 -6.66
C LEU A 17 -7.59 6.14 -7.21
N LEU A 18 -7.35 5.36 -8.26
CA LEU A 18 -6.00 5.12 -8.76
C LEU A 18 -5.53 6.26 -9.66
N LYS A 19 -4.35 6.80 -9.36
CA LYS A 19 -3.66 7.75 -10.25
C LYS A 19 -2.62 7.03 -11.09
N GLU A 20 -1.71 6.26 -10.45
CA GLU A 20 -0.73 5.48 -11.19
C GLU A 20 -0.11 4.44 -10.28
N ILE A 21 0.51 3.44 -10.87
CA ILE A 21 1.29 2.45 -10.14
C ILE A 21 2.66 2.40 -10.79
N LYS A 22 3.70 2.54 -9.97
CA LYS A 22 5.08 2.39 -10.40
C LYS A 22 5.62 1.15 -9.71
N SER A 23 5.77 0.08 -10.48
CA SER A 23 6.20 -1.20 -9.93
C SER A 23 7.47 -1.65 -10.62
N THR A 24 8.43 -2.11 -9.82
CA THR A 24 9.65 -2.68 -10.37
C THR A 24 9.53 -4.18 -10.53
N LYS A 25 8.56 -4.78 -9.85
CA LYS A 25 8.32 -6.22 -9.95
C LYS A 25 6.95 -6.55 -9.40
N THR A 26 6.44 -7.71 -9.76
CA THR A 26 5.16 -8.19 -9.26
C THR A 26 5.35 -8.78 -7.88
N VAL A 27 4.58 -8.31 -6.91
CA VAL A 27 4.63 -8.83 -5.55
C VAL A 27 3.21 -8.98 -5.02
N ALA A 28 3.05 -9.93 -4.11
CA ALA A 28 1.81 -10.08 -3.35
C ALA A 28 2.08 -9.52 -1.96
N ASN A 29 1.11 -8.80 -1.41
CA ASN A 29 1.26 -8.17 -0.12
C ASN A 29 0.63 -9.04 0.96
N THR A 30 1.42 -9.37 1.98
CA THR A 30 1.02 -10.32 3.02
C THR A 30 0.28 -9.65 4.17
N GLY A 31 0.21 -8.32 4.17
CA GLY A 31 -0.51 -7.58 5.17
C GLY A 31 -0.51 -6.10 4.84
N ILE A 32 -1.24 -5.33 5.62
CA ILE A 32 -1.33 -3.88 5.44
C ILE A 32 -1.11 -3.20 6.78
N SER A 33 -0.54 -1.99 6.75
CA SER A 33 -0.32 -1.21 7.95
C SER A 33 -0.21 0.26 7.57
N TYR A 34 -0.59 1.15 8.50
CA TYR A 34 -0.32 2.56 8.37
C TYR A 34 0.64 3.05 9.45
N ASP A 35 1.19 2.14 10.23
CA ASP A 35 2.18 2.46 11.27
C ASP A 35 3.49 1.76 10.89
N SER A 36 4.52 2.57 10.59
CA SER A 36 5.79 2.03 10.13
C SER A 36 6.42 1.06 11.12
N ARG A 37 6.10 1.20 12.42
CA ARG A 37 6.66 0.36 13.47
C ARG A 37 6.07 -1.04 13.51
N THR A 38 4.87 -1.21 12.94
CA THR A 38 4.20 -2.50 12.94
C THR A 38 4.29 -3.24 11.61
N VAL A 39 5.01 -2.65 10.64
CA VAL A 39 5.21 -3.25 9.34
C VAL A 39 6.08 -4.51 9.47
N LYS A 40 5.71 -5.55 8.74
CA LYS A 40 6.47 -6.79 8.65
C LYS A 40 6.81 -7.06 7.18
N PRO A 41 7.72 -7.99 6.90
CA PRO A 41 8.12 -8.27 5.53
C PRO A 41 6.92 -8.59 4.62
N GLY A 42 6.88 -7.96 3.47
CA GLY A 42 5.82 -8.16 2.50
C GLY A 42 4.60 -7.27 2.68
N TYR A 43 4.62 -6.39 3.68
CA TYR A 43 3.47 -5.53 3.95
C TYR A 43 3.34 -4.40 2.94
N MET A 44 2.10 -3.94 2.78
CA MET A 44 1.75 -2.71 2.08
C MET A 44 1.58 -1.62 3.14
N PHE A 45 2.36 -0.55 3.01
CA PHE A 45 2.35 0.55 3.97
C PHE A 45 1.55 1.72 3.41
N PHE A 46 0.61 2.25 4.20
CA PHE A 46 -0.23 3.38 3.80
C PHE A 46 0.31 4.66 4.41
N CYS A 47 0.60 5.64 3.56
CA CYS A 47 1.14 6.94 3.97
C CYS A 47 -0.02 7.88 4.27
N LYS A 48 -0.62 7.73 5.44
CA LYS A 48 -1.80 8.53 5.82
C LYS A 48 -1.64 9.15 7.20
N GLY A 49 -2.53 10.07 7.51
CA GLY A 49 -2.54 10.74 8.81
C GLY A 49 -1.34 11.65 8.97
N ASN A 50 -0.66 11.55 10.08
CA ASN A 50 0.53 12.36 10.36
C ASN A 50 1.78 11.78 9.72
N PHE A 51 1.65 11.20 8.54
CA PHE A 51 2.74 10.59 7.82
C PHE A 51 3.86 11.61 7.55
N LYS A 52 5.09 11.13 7.73
CA LYS A 52 6.30 11.86 7.32
C LYS A 52 7.12 10.96 6.42
N PRO A 53 7.84 11.51 5.42
CA PRO A 53 8.61 10.66 4.52
C PRO A 53 9.60 9.73 5.21
N GLU A 54 10.15 10.15 6.36
CA GLU A 54 11.07 9.30 7.12
C GLU A 54 10.40 8.02 7.61
N TYR A 55 9.09 8.04 7.82
CA TYR A 55 8.35 6.84 8.23
C TYR A 55 8.35 5.80 7.12
N LEU A 56 8.37 6.25 5.88
CA LEU A 56 8.44 5.33 4.74
C LEU A 56 9.78 4.60 4.70
N SER A 57 10.86 5.29 5.06
CA SER A 57 12.17 4.63 5.19
C SER A 57 12.14 3.54 6.25
N VAL A 58 11.50 3.80 7.40
CA VAL A 58 11.38 2.83 8.46
C VAL A 58 10.55 1.63 8.01
N ALA A 59 9.43 1.89 7.34
CA ALA A 59 8.59 0.82 6.82
C ALA A 59 9.37 -0.07 5.85
N ARG A 60 10.16 0.54 4.97
CA ARG A 60 10.98 -0.20 4.01
C ARG A 60 12.01 -1.06 4.73
N GLN A 61 12.65 -0.52 5.76
CA GLN A 61 13.64 -1.26 6.55
C GLN A 61 12.99 -2.44 7.26
N ASN A 62 11.72 -2.31 7.62
CA ASN A 62 10.99 -3.39 8.28
C ASN A 62 10.42 -4.40 7.29
N GLY A 63 10.65 -4.20 5.99
CA GLY A 63 10.32 -5.19 4.99
C GLY A 63 9.11 -4.88 4.13
N ALA A 64 8.53 -3.68 4.23
CA ALA A 64 7.42 -3.29 3.34
C ALA A 64 7.89 -3.32 1.89
N THR A 65 7.07 -3.90 1.03
CA THR A 65 7.40 -4.00 -0.39
C THR A 65 6.61 -3.03 -1.25
N THR A 66 5.55 -2.45 -0.70
CA THR A 66 4.65 -1.56 -1.42
C THR A 66 4.27 -0.41 -0.50
N TYR A 67 4.09 0.79 -1.08
CA TYR A 67 3.46 1.86 -0.33
C TYR A 67 2.34 2.49 -1.14
N VAL A 68 1.33 3.00 -0.44
CA VAL A 68 0.18 3.68 -1.04
C VAL A 68 0.20 5.12 -0.52
N SER A 69 0.20 6.08 -1.41
CA SER A 69 0.23 7.50 -1.02
C SER A 69 -0.38 8.35 -2.11
N GLU A 70 -0.51 9.65 -1.82
CA GLU A 70 -1.00 10.61 -2.81
C GLU A 70 0.14 11.20 -3.63
N ASN A 71 1.37 10.96 -3.24
CA ASN A 71 2.57 11.43 -3.93
C ASN A 71 3.64 10.37 -3.88
N GLU A 72 4.56 10.45 -4.83
CA GLU A 72 5.73 9.57 -4.83
C GLU A 72 6.81 10.17 -3.94
N TYR A 73 7.52 9.31 -3.20
CA TYR A 73 8.56 9.74 -2.27
C TYR A 73 9.86 9.00 -2.54
N PRO A 74 11.00 9.71 -2.53
CA PRO A 74 12.30 9.05 -2.75
C PRO A 74 12.64 8.04 -1.65
N GLU A 75 12.09 8.22 -0.44
CA GLU A 75 12.30 7.27 0.64
C GLU A 75 11.75 5.88 0.33
N GLY A 76 10.85 5.79 -0.65
CA GLY A 76 10.29 4.52 -1.10
C GLY A 76 10.96 3.95 -2.33
N THR A 77 12.15 4.44 -2.68
CA THR A 77 12.87 3.92 -3.85
C THR A 77 13.08 2.41 -3.70
N GLY A 78 12.74 1.67 -4.76
CA GLY A 78 12.83 0.22 -4.74
C GLY A 78 11.55 -0.48 -4.32
N MET A 79 10.58 0.27 -3.77
CA MET A 79 9.27 -0.27 -3.45
C MET A 79 8.31 -0.06 -4.62
N THR A 80 7.25 -0.87 -4.67
CA THR A 80 6.13 -0.61 -5.57
C THR A 80 5.36 0.58 -5.02
N ALA A 81 5.17 1.61 -5.85
CA ALA A 81 4.46 2.82 -5.45
C ALA A 81 3.05 2.81 -6.06
N ILE A 82 2.04 2.89 -5.23
CA ILE A 82 0.65 2.98 -5.66
C ILE A 82 0.18 4.38 -5.31
N ILE A 83 0.00 5.21 -6.33
CA ILE A 83 -0.37 6.61 -6.15
C ILE A 83 -1.88 6.74 -6.34
N VAL A 84 -2.54 7.32 -5.35
CA VAL A 84 -3.99 7.41 -5.32
C VAL A 84 -4.44 8.85 -5.11
N THR A 85 -5.73 9.11 -5.35
CA THR A 85 -6.29 10.45 -5.17
C THR A 85 -6.61 10.74 -3.71
N ASN A 86 -6.82 9.70 -2.90
CA ASN A 86 -7.17 9.85 -1.49
C ASN A 86 -6.71 8.61 -0.74
N VAL A 87 -5.62 8.74 0.01
CA VAL A 87 -5.01 7.59 0.65
C VAL A 87 -5.88 7.01 1.77
N THR A 88 -6.61 7.87 2.49
CA THR A 88 -7.48 7.41 3.57
C THR A 88 -8.60 6.54 3.00
N ARG A 89 -9.21 6.98 1.90
CA ARG A 89 -10.27 6.22 1.26
C ARG A 89 -9.72 4.94 0.63
N ALA A 90 -8.55 5.02 0.01
CA ALA A 90 -7.91 3.84 -0.56
C ALA A 90 -7.65 2.80 0.52
N MET A 91 -7.16 3.22 1.67
CA MET A 91 -6.93 2.31 2.79
C MET A 91 -8.23 1.65 3.24
N ALA A 92 -9.31 2.44 3.35
CA ALA A 92 -10.59 1.90 3.78
C ALA A 92 -11.09 0.81 2.81
N VAL A 93 -11.01 1.08 1.51
CA VAL A 93 -11.45 0.14 0.48
C VAL A 93 -10.59 -1.11 0.48
N LEU A 94 -9.28 -0.94 0.52
CA LEU A 94 -8.36 -2.08 0.46
C LEU A 94 -8.40 -2.90 1.74
N SER A 95 -8.55 -2.24 2.89
CA SER A 95 -8.67 -2.95 4.16
C SER A 95 -9.95 -3.80 4.18
N ALA A 96 -11.05 -3.24 3.72
CA ALA A 96 -12.30 -3.98 3.65
C ALA A 96 -12.15 -5.21 2.78
N THR A 97 -11.48 -5.07 1.64
CA THR A 97 -11.25 -6.20 0.74
C THR A 97 -10.32 -7.23 1.38
N TYR A 98 -9.24 -6.78 2.00
CA TYR A 98 -8.26 -7.67 2.60
C TYR A 98 -8.85 -8.49 3.75
N TYR A 99 -9.61 -7.81 4.64
CA TYR A 99 -10.14 -8.47 5.84
C TYR A 99 -11.49 -9.13 5.62
N ASN A 100 -12.22 -8.71 4.58
CA ASN A 100 -13.52 -9.29 4.27
C ASN A 100 -13.49 -10.21 3.07
N PHE A 101 -12.33 -10.72 2.74
CA PHE A 101 -12.20 -11.73 1.70
C PHE A 101 -13.13 -12.87 2.05
N PRO A 102 -13.68 -13.55 1.06
CA PRO A 102 -14.66 -14.60 1.31
C PRO A 102 -14.16 -15.54 2.38
N GLN A 103 -14.92 -15.60 3.42
CA GLN A 103 -14.53 -16.41 4.55
C GLN A 103 -14.88 -17.85 4.35
N ASN A 104 -15.57 -18.08 3.38
CA ASN A 104 -16.05 -19.41 3.20
C ASN A 104 -16.00 -19.92 1.92
#